data_9b376b29bc8eaf7aec196d4c179c2f72
#
_entry.id   9b376b29bc8eaf7aec196d4c179c2f72
#
_cell.length_a   1.000
_cell.length_b   1.000
_cell.length_c   1.000
_cell.angle_alpha   90.00
_cell.angle_beta   90.00
_cell.angle_gamma   90.00
#
_symmetry.space_group_name_H-M   'P 1'
#
loop_
_entity.id
_entity.type
_entity.pdbx_description
1 polymer ?
#
loop_
_entity_poly.entity_id
_entity_poly.type
_entity_poly.pdbx_seq_one_letter_code
_entity_poly.pdbx_strand_id
1 'polypeptide(L)'
;MYIVTMSQRKPPQEQIDYILNLFKSNQIQQALDFIDTLSKDYPDKSLLFNIRGAGYAGLGQLDIAVQNYEKALSIKPDYAKAHYNLGSALQELGKLHDSVKSYENSIALEPENAQAHNNLAIVLRELDQLEEAEASCRKAIVLDPEYAEAYSSLSVILYANGDLNSALESIEKAYSINPKIKIIKLLLAVLKARKNRDTNDVSVGNISKSGFDTRLTSNPLILNRAVEQELIAKLYEMKSLERYPNTDTIYGNARGSSYQLFQDDHSSIIRTVEDDLVRIVTKAIKADIHVKDSFFHIMGAGGAGVNRHNHIGDLDLDSSLNLINQKFSLVYYLSIGDQDCSKPGTLKLYDPSENILPREGKIVIFPADRYHSVVYNGEKDRIMISINFYSL
;
A
#
# COMPACT_ATOMS: atom_id res chain seq x y z
N MET A 1 52.04 15.53 -22.72
CA MET A 1 50.64 15.81 -22.92
C MET A 1 49.87 14.50 -22.85
N TYR A 2 49.34 14.19 -21.67
CA TYR A 2 48.56 12.93 -21.45
C TYR A 2 47.25 13.05 -22.17
N ILE A 3 47.05 12.24 -23.21
CA ILE A 3 45.75 12.08 -23.87
C ILE A 3 44.88 11.29 -22.89
N VAL A 4 44.07 11.99 -22.10
CA VAL A 4 43.00 11.36 -21.32
C VAL A 4 42.03 10.83 -22.34
N THR A 5 41.98 9.51 -22.52
CA THR A 5 41.01 8.88 -23.40
C THR A 5 39.57 9.25 -22.94
N MET A 6 38.64 9.42 -23.85
CA MET A 6 37.23 9.80 -23.53
C MET A 6 36.60 8.89 -22.46
N SER A 7 37.03 7.64 -22.38
CA SER A 7 36.61 6.63 -21.40
C SER A 7 36.95 6.98 -19.94
N GLN A 8 37.91 7.88 -19.69
CA GLN A 8 38.33 8.25 -18.32
C GLN A 8 37.65 9.51 -17.78
N ARG A 9 36.89 10.26 -18.60
CA ARG A 9 36.16 11.44 -18.13
C ARG A 9 34.95 11.00 -17.30
N LYS A 10 34.77 11.63 -16.13
CA LYS A 10 33.56 11.48 -15.31
C LYS A 10 32.54 12.55 -15.72
N PRO A 11 31.23 12.25 -15.71
CA PRO A 11 30.23 13.28 -15.84
C PRO A 11 30.43 14.35 -14.76
N PRO A 12 30.26 15.64 -15.07
CA PRO A 12 30.31 16.69 -14.05
C PRO A 12 29.29 16.43 -12.95
N GLN A 13 29.72 16.62 -11.69
CA GLN A 13 28.86 16.38 -10.52
C GLN A 13 27.56 17.21 -10.60
N GLU A 14 27.64 18.44 -11.07
CA GLU A 14 26.48 19.32 -11.26
C GLU A 14 25.39 18.71 -12.17
N GLN A 15 25.78 17.96 -13.20
CA GLN A 15 24.85 17.28 -14.11
C GLN A 15 24.19 16.08 -13.41
N ILE A 16 24.93 15.35 -12.58
CA ILE A 16 24.36 14.27 -11.76
C ILE A 16 23.40 14.84 -10.72
N ASP A 17 23.78 15.93 -10.04
CA ASP A 17 22.92 16.61 -9.07
C ASP A 17 21.65 17.14 -9.71
N TYR A 18 21.72 17.67 -10.94
CA TYR A 18 20.56 18.08 -11.72
C TYR A 18 19.60 16.92 -11.99
N ILE A 19 20.10 15.74 -12.41
CA ILE A 19 19.30 14.53 -12.61
C ILE A 19 18.60 14.13 -11.30
N LEU A 20 19.35 14.11 -10.19
CA LEU A 20 18.79 13.74 -8.89
C LEU A 20 17.71 14.72 -8.41
N ASN A 21 17.85 16.02 -8.73
CA ASN A 21 16.82 17.02 -8.43
C ASN A 21 15.56 16.83 -9.28
N LEU A 22 15.70 16.45 -10.55
CA LEU A 22 14.55 16.11 -11.39
C LEU A 22 13.77 14.91 -10.81
N PHE A 23 14.46 13.87 -10.34
CA PHE A 23 13.80 12.74 -9.68
C PHE A 23 13.07 13.17 -8.38
N LYS A 24 13.71 14.00 -7.54
CA LYS A 24 13.08 14.53 -6.33
C LYS A 24 11.83 15.36 -6.62
N SER A 25 11.79 16.03 -7.78
CA SER A 25 10.66 16.84 -8.25
C SER A 25 9.62 16.03 -9.04
N ASN A 26 9.73 14.68 -9.04
CA ASN A 26 8.88 13.77 -9.82
C ASN A 26 8.88 14.01 -11.34
N GLN A 27 9.94 14.65 -11.87
CA GLN A 27 10.13 14.91 -13.29
C GLN A 27 10.93 13.80 -13.97
N ILE A 28 10.47 12.55 -13.80
CA ILE A 28 11.22 11.35 -14.18
C ILE A 28 11.54 11.32 -15.67
N GLN A 29 10.59 11.66 -16.54
CA GLN A 29 10.83 11.65 -17.99
C GLN A 29 11.91 12.65 -18.40
N GLN A 30 11.90 13.86 -17.85
CA GLN A 30 12.94 14.86 -18.13
C GLN A 30 14.33 14.40 -17.64
N ALA A 31 14.39 13.71 -16.52
CA ALA A 31 15.62 13.10 -16.04
C ALA A 31 16.16 12.05 -17.03
N LEU A 32 15.29 11.19 -17.55
CA LEU A 32 15.65 10.15 -18.53
C LEU A 32 16.15 10.77 -19.82
N ASP A 33 15.46 11.77 -20.38
CA ASP A 33 15.88 12.48 -21.60
C ASP A 33 17.26 13.14 -21.43
N PHE A 34 17.51 13.71 -20.25
CA PHE A 34 18.82 14.32 -19.95
C PHE A 34 19.91 13.24 -19.80
N ILE A 35 19.62 12.11 -19.15
CA ILE A 35 20.54 10.97 -19.04
C ILE A 35 20.89 10.42 -20.44
N ASP A 36 19.93 10.31 -21.33
CA ASP A 36 20.16 9.83 -22.70
C ASP A 36 21.08 10.77 -23.49
N THR A 37 20.94 12.08 -23.27
CA THR A 37 21.88 13.07 -23.85
C THR A 37 23.27 12.91 -23.27
N LEU A 38 23.36 12.82 -21.93
CA LEU A 38 24.63 12.71 -21.23
C LEU A 38 25.36 11.39 -21.55
N SER A 39 24.61 10.31 -21.78
CA SER A 39 25.17 9.00 -22.14
C SER A 39 25.88 8.96 -23.49
N LYS A 40 25.58 9.91 -24.39
CA LYS A 40 26.32 10.06 -25.68
C LYS A 40 27.75 10.53 -25.44
N ASP A 41 27.94 11.41 -24.46
CA ASP A 41 29.27 11.92 -24.09
C ASP A 41 30.02 10.98 -23.16
N TYR A 42 29.28 10.14 -22.43
CA TYR A 42 29.82 9.24 -21.40
C TYR A 42 29.28 7.79 -21.54
N PRO A 43 29.51 7.11 -22.68
CA PRO A 43 28.87 5.82 -22.99
C PRO A 43 29.26 4.66 -22.06
N ASP A 44 30.43 4.74 -21.41
CA ASP A 44 30.96 3.69 -20.56
C ASP A 44 30.82 4.02 -19.07
N LYS A 45 29.82 4.76 -18.66
CA LYS A 45 29.60 5.12 -17.26
C LYS A 45 28.48 4.30 -16.63
N SER A 46 28.86 3.30 -15.88
CA SER A 46 27.94 2.43 -15.13
C SER A 46 26.94 3.22 -14.26
N LEU A 47 27.38 4.36 -13.70
CA LEU A 47 26.51 5.26 -12.91
C LEU A 47 25.31 5.73 -13.69
N LEU A 48 25.47 6.15 -14.95
CA LEU A 48 24.37 6.67 -15.78
C LEU A 48 23.34 5.57 -16.08
N PHE A 49 23.79 4.35 -16.37
CA PHE A 49 22.91 3.22 -16.58
C PHE A 49 22.17 2.83 -15.30
N ASN A 50 22.86 2.84 -14.15
CA ASN A 50 22.20 2.58 -12.87
C ASN A 50 21.13 3.63 -12.53
N ILE A 51 21.40 4.92 -12.74
CA ILE A 51 20.43 6.00 -12.52
C ILE A 51 19.26 5.89 -13.50
N ARG A 52 19.54 5.58 -14.77
CA ARG A 52 18.51 5.37 -15.81
C ARG A 52 17.60 4.20 -15.45
N GLY A 53 18.20 3.08 -14.97
CA GLY A 53 17.43 1.94 -14.45
C GLY A 53 16.49 2.35 -13.31
N ALA A 54 16.98 3.15 -12.35
CA ALA A 54 16.14 3.66 -11.25
C ALA A 54 14.99 4.57 -11.76
N GLY A 55 15.23 5.35 -12.81
CA GLY A 55 14.18 6.15 -13.45
C GLY A 55 13.08 5.27 -14.06
N TYR A 56 13.46 4.24 -14.81
CA TYR A 56 12.49 3.31 -15.40
C TYR A 56 11.76 2.49 -14.34
N ALA A 57 12.43 2.07 -13.27
CA ALA A 57 11.77 1.43 -12.13
C ALA A 57 10.72 2.35 -11.49
N GLY A 58 11.04 3.63 -11.30
CA GLY A 58 10.09 4.63 -10.81
C GLY A 58 8.88 4.87 -11.72
N LEU A 59 8.96 4.52 -13.01
CA LEU A 59 7.84 4.52 -13.97
C LEU A 59 7.12 3.16 -14.04
N GLY A 60 7.50 2.17 -13.23
CA GLY A 60 6.96 0.80 -13.30
C GLY A 60 7.42 0.00 -14.52
N GLN A 61 8.40 0.50 -15.29
CA GLN A 61 8.94 -0.17 -16.48
C GLN A 61 10.11 -1.09 -16.09
N LEU A 62 9.79 -2.12 -15.29
CA LEU A 62 10.77 -2.96 -14.61
C LEU A 62 11.69 -3.74 -15.54
N ASP A 63 11.19 -4.27 -16.67
CA ASP A 63 12.05 -4.98 -17.62
C ASP A 63 13.13 -4.06 -18.23
N ILE A 64 12.78 -2.79 -18.50
CA ILE A 64 13.75 -1.81 -18.98
C ILE A 64 14.73 -1.43 -17.87
N ALA A 65 14.26 -1.33 -16.64
CA ALA A 65 15.10 -1.08 -15.48
C ALA A 65 16.16 -2.18 -15.32
N VAL A 66 15.75 -3.45 -15.36
CA VAL A 66 16.65 -4.63 -15.31
C VAL A 66 17.74 -4.54 -16.37
N GLN A 67 17.38 -4.32 -17.65
CA GLN A 67 18.34 -4.18 -18.76
C GLN A 67 19.38 -3.08 -18.48
N ASN A 68 18.97 -1.97 -17.89
CA ASN A 68 19.88 -0.88 -17.55
C ASN A 68 20.81 -1.22 -16.37
N TYR A 69 20.31 -1.91 -15.35
CA TYR A 69 21.16 -2.38 -14.24
C TYR A 69 22.15 -3.44 -14.72
N GLU A 70 21.73 -4.39 -15.55
CA GLU A 70 22.63 -5.36 -16.17
C GLU A 70 23.69 -4.69 -17.04
N LYS A 71 23.32 -3.64 -17.79
CA LYS A 71 24.28 -2.85 -18.55
C LYS A 71 25.27 -2.12 -17.62
N ALA A 72 24.81 -1.56 -16.50
CA ALA A 72 25.68 -0.96 -15.50
C ALA A 72 26.70 -1.98 -14.95
N LEU A 73 26.22 -3.20 -14.66
CA LEU A 73 27.05 -4.30 -14.13
C LEU A 73 28.00 -4.90 -15.19
N SER A 74 27.62 -4.89 -16.47
CA SER A 74 28.53 -5.28 -17.55
C SER A 74 29.72 -4.34 -17.70
N ILE A 75 29.57 -3.06 -17.31
CA ILE A 75 30.62 -2.05 -17.30
C ILE A 75 31.42 -2.12 -15.98
N LYS A 76 30.71 -2.28 -14.87
CA LYS A 76 31.29 -2.31 -13.53
C LYS A 76 30.69 -3.47 -12.73
N PRO A 77 31.26 -4.70 -12.78
CA PRO A 77 30.74 -5.87 -12.07
C PRO A 77 30.73 -5.74 -10.54
N ASP A 78 31.61 -4.94 -9.96
CA ASP A 78 31.74 -4.65 -8.53
C ASP A 78 30.91 -3.41 -8.10
N TYR A 79 29.75 -3.20 -8.70
CA TYR A 79 28.88 -2.08 -8.37
C TYR A 79 27.73 -2.53 -7.44
N ALA A 80 27.98 -2.54 -6.13
CA ALA A 80 27.05 -3.00 -5.10
C ALA A 80 25.64 -2.38 -5.24
N LYS A 81 25.58 -1.05 -5.48
CA LYS A 81 24.28 -0.35 -5.63
C LYS A 81 23.49 -0.82 -6.86
N ALA A 82 24.16 -1.19 -7.97
CA ALA A 82 23.49 -1.71 -9.15
C ALA A 82 22.96 -3.13 -8.90
N HIS A 83 23.70 -3.97 -8.18
CA HIS A 83 23.21 -5.28 -7.73
C HIS A 83 22.00 -5.15 -6.81
N TYR A 84 22.04 -4.23 -5.84
CA TYR A 84 20.90 -3.95 -4.96
C TYR A 84 19.64 -3.54 -5.75
N ASN A 85 19.78 -2.57 -6.67
CA ASN A 85 18.67 -2.07 -7.48
C ASN A 85 18.13 -3.16 -8.44
N LEU A 86 19.03 -3.99 -9.00
CA LEU A 86 18.65 -5.15 -9.83
C LEU A 86 17.83 -6.15 -9.00
N GLY A 87 18.27 -6.45 -7.77
CA GLY A 87 17.54 -7.31 -6.84
C GLY A 87 16.13 -6.81 -6.59
N SER A 88 15.96 -5.51 -6.33
CA SER A 88 14.65 -4.90 -6.11
C SER A 88 13.75 -5.02 -7.35
N ALA A 89 14.25 -4.69 -8.54
CA ALA A 89 13.46 -4.77 -9.76
C ALA A 89 13.08 -6.23 -10.12
N LEU A 90 13.97 -7.19 -9.87
CA LEU A 90 13.69 -8.61 -10.08
C LEU A 90 12.66 -9.15 -9.09
N GLN A 91 12.69 -8.70 -7.84
CA GLN A 91 11.66 -9.03 -6.85
C GLN A 91 10.28 -8.55 -7.30
N GLU A 92 10.16 -7.29 -7.71
CA GLU A 92 8.90 -6.73 -8.21
C GLU A 92 8.39 -7.45 -9.48
N LEU A 93 9.28 -8.03 -10.30
CA LEU A 93 8.95 -8.89 -11.44
C LEU A 93 8.60 -10.34 -11.04
N GLY A 94 8.67 -10.69 -9.76
CA GLY A 94 8.49 -12.06 -9.28
C GLY A 94 9.62 -13.03 -9.63
N LYS A 95 10.78 -12.53 -10.12
CA LYS A 95 11.98 -13.33 -10.43
C LYS A 95 12.82 -13.54 -9.16
N LEU A 96 12.22 -14.22 -8.18
CA LEU A 96 12.73 -14.26 -6.81
C LEU A 96 14.14 -14.84 -6.69
N HIS A 97 14.45 -15.93 -7.37
CA HIS A 97 15.79 -16.56 -7.31
C HIS A 97 16.89 -15.65 -7.86
N ASP A 98 16.62 -14.91 -8.94
CA ASP A 98 17.56 -13.95 -9.50
C ASP A 98 17.72 -12.73 -8.58
N SER A 99 16.64 -12.34 -7.90
CA SER A 99 16.64 -11.28 -6.89
C SER A 99 17.54 -11.65 -5.72
N VAL A 100 17.42 -12.87 -5.14
CA VAL A 100 18.29 -13.37 -4.08
C VAL A 100 19.75 -13.22 -4.50
N LYS A 101 20.14 -13.78 -5.66
CA LYS A 101 21.50 -13.70 -6.16
C LYS A 101 22.00 -12.26 -6.30
N SER A 102 21.15 -11.35 -6.72
CA SER A 102 21.51 -9.95 -6.88
C SER A 102 21.74 -9.27 -5.53
N TYR A 103 20.89 -9.53 -4.53
CA TYR A 103 21.11 -9.02 -3.18
C TYR A 103 22.35 -9.63 -2.52
N GLU A 104 22.59 -10.93 -2.70
CA GLU A 104 23.82 -11.58 -2.20
C GLU A 104 25.09 -10.96 -2.80
N ASN A 105 25.11 -10.67 -4.11
CA ASN A 105 26.21 -9.96 -4.75
C ASN A 105 26.39 -8.54 -4.17
N SER A 106 25.28 -7.84 -3.92
CA SER A 106 25.33 -6.52 -3.27
C SER A 106 25.95 -6.61 -1.87
N ILE A 107 25.50 -7.58 -1.06
CA ILE A 107 25.98 -7.82 0.30
C ILE A 107 27.47 -8.27 0.31
N ALA A 108 27.88 -9.08 -0.65
CA ALA A 108 29.28 -9.49 -0.78
C ALA A 108 30.20 -8.29 -1.02
N LEU A 109 29.74 -7.26 -1.72
CA LEU A 109 30.48 -6.03 -2.00
C LEU A 109 30.35 -5.01 -0.86
N GLU A 110 29.20 -4.90 -0.22
CA GLU A 110 28.90 -3.99 0.89
C GLU A 110 28.21 -4.76 2.05
N PRO A 111 28.97 -5.50 2.88
CA PRO A 111 28.40 -6.36 3.93
C PRO A 111 27.65 -5.62 5.04
N GLU A 112 27.88 -4.32 5.18
CA GLU A 112 27.26 -3.48 6.22
C GLU A 112 25.97 -2.79 5.76
N ASN A 113 25.45 -3.15 4.59
CA ASN A 113 24.22 -2.59 4.06
C ASN A 113 22.98 -3.27 4.70
N ALA A 114 22.47 -2.69 5.79
CA ALA A 114 21.29 -3.20 6.49
C ALA A 114 20.07 -3.35 5.58
N GLN A 115 19.87 -2.43 4.63
CA GLN A 115 18.74 -2.49 3.70
C GLN A 115 18.82 -3.70 2.76
N ALA A 116 20.04 -4.03 2.29
CA ALA A 116 20.24 -5.20 1.42
C ALA A 116 19.94 -6.51 2.17
N HIS A 117 20.37 -6.63 3.42
CA HIS A 117 20.04 -7.77 4.28
C HIS A 117 18.53 -7.88 4.54
N ASN A 118 17.85 -6.77 4.84
CA ASN A 118 16.40 -6.80 5.05
C ASN A 118 15.63 -7.19 3.77
N ASN A 119 16.01 -6.65 2.61
CA ASN A 119 15.34 -6.97 1.36
C ASN A 119 15.61 -8.43 0.94
N LEU A 120 16.84 -8.94 1.14
CA LEU A 120 17.13 -10.36 0.98
C LEU A 120 16.22 -11.22 1.85
N ALA A 121 16.02 -10.85 3.12
CA ALA A 121 15.12 -11.57 4.04
C ALA A 121 13.68 -11.61 3.52
N ILE A 122 13.18 -10.52 2.96
CA ILE A 122 11.82 -10.46 2.40
C ILE A 122 11.70 -11.45 1.23
N VAL A 123 12.67 -11.47 0.30
CA VAL A 123 12.64 -12.38 -0.86
C VAL A 123 12.80 -13.83 -0.45
N LEU A 124 13.66 -14.13 0.53
CA LEU A 124 13.82 -15.48 1.08
C LEU A 124 12.53 -15.99 1.72
N ARG A 125 11.81 -15.13 2.46
CA ARG A 125 10.47 -15.46 3.00
C ARG A 125 9.47 -15.75 1.89
N GLU A 126 9.46 -14.98 0.79
CA GLU A 126 8.59 -15.25 -0.38
C GLU A 126 8.89 -16.58 -1.05
N LEU A 127 10.13 -17.08 -0.91
CA LEU A 127 10.57 -18.41 -1.34
C LEU A 127 10.35 -19.51 -0.28
N ASP A 128 9.71 -19.19 0.85
CA ASP A 128 9.48 -20.09 1.99
C ASP A 128 10.79 -20.59 2.67
N GLN A 129 11.90 -19.83 2.50
CA GLN A 129 13.21 -20.08 3.13
C GLN A 129 13.30 -19.31 4.45
N LEU A 130 12.49 -19.72 5.44
CA LEU A 130 12.22 -18.94 6.65
C LEU A 130 13.44 -18.81 7.57
N GLU A 131 14.29 -19.82 7.69
CA GLU A 131 15.49 -19.80 8.54
C GLU A 131 16.54 -18.81 8.00
N GLU A 132 16.79 -18.83 6.69
CA GLU A 132 17.71 -17.91 6.02
C GLU A 132 17.17 -16.47 6.03
N ALA A 133 15.85 -16.33 5.87
CA ALA A 133 15.17 -15.05 5.97
C ALA A 133 15.33 -14.43 7.36
N GLU A 134 15.11 -15.21 8.41
CA GLU A 134 15.30 -14.78 9.80
C GLU A 134 16.75 -14.35 10.06
N ALA A 135 17.73 -15.16 9.63
CA ALA A 135 19.15 -14.85 9.81
C ALA A 135 19.54 -13.53 9.12
N SER A 136 19.07 -13.32 7.88
CA SER A 136 19.33 -12.10 7.12
C SER A 136 18.67 -10.88 7.79
N CYS A 137 17.44 -11.00 8.26
CA CYS A 137 16.72 -9.93 8.93
C CYS A 137 17.39 -9.55 10.28
N ARG A 138 17.81 -10.53 11.08
CA ARG A 138 18.58 -10.29 12.31
C ARG A 138 19.93 -9.61 12.03
N LYS A 139 20.58 -9.93 10.89
CA LYS A 139 21.80 -9.22 10.48
C LYS A 139 21.50 -7.76 10.16
N ALA A 140 20.42 -7.44 9.49
CA ALA A 140 20.00 -6.07 9.25
C ALA A 140 19.80 -5.28 10.55
N ILE A 141 19.16 -5.89 11.56
CA ILE A 141 18.92 -5.30 12.87
C ILE A 141 20.23 -5.08 13.65
N VAL A 142 21.22 -6.00 13.54
CA VAL A 142 22.54 -5.84 14.17
C VAL A 142 23.28 -4.66 13.55
N LEU A 143 23.16 -4.45 12.23
CA LEU A 143 23.79 -3.35 11.52
C LEU A 143 23.11 -2.00 11.78
N ASP A 144 21.79 -1.98 11.91
CA ASP A 144 21.01 -0.80 12.26
C ASP A 144 19.92 -1.17 13.30
N PRO A 145 20.21 -0.98 14.61
CA PRO A 145 19.26 -1.28 15.68
C PRO A 145 17.99 -0.41 15.72
N GLU A 146 17.96 0.70 14.96
CA GLU A 146 16.81 1.59 14.85
C GLU A 146 16.04 1.40 13.52
N TYR A 147 16.33 0.33 12.78
CA TYR A 147 15.66 0.02 11.52
C TYR A 147 14.28 -0.64 11.76
N ALA A 148 13.26 0.19 11.92
CA ALA A 148 11.89 -0.26 12.24
C ALA A 148 11.33 -1.27 11.23
N GLU A 149 11.60 -1.08 9.93
CA GLU A 149 11.14 -1.97 8.87
C GLU A 149 11.77 -3.36 8.99
N ALA A 150 13.03 -3.48 9.44
CA ALA A 150 13.66 -4.78 9.66
C ALA A 150 13.00 -5.55 10.82
N TYR A 151 12.65 -4.87 11.90
CA TYR A 151 11.85 -5.50 12.98
C TYR A 151 10.45 -5.89 12.49
N SER A 152 9.84 -5.11 11.62
CA SER A 152 8.54 -5.45 11.01
C SER A 152 8.66 -6.69 10.12
N SER A 153 9.70 -6.76 9.29
CA SER A 153 9.99 -7.94 8.45
C SER A 153 10.24 -9.19 9.31
N LEU A 154 11.05 -9.05 10.38
CA LEU A 154 11.30 -10.14 11.33
C LEU A 154 10.01 -10.65 11.97
N SER A 155 9.09 -9.75 12.33
CA SER A 155 7.83 -10.15 12.93
C SER A 155 6.98 -11.02 12.00
N VAL A 156 6.95 -10.69 10.70
CA VAL A 156 6.21 -11.48 9.70
C VAL A 156 6.88 -12.84 9.47
N ILE A 157 8.20 -12.88 9.42
CA ILE A 157 8.98 -14.13 9.27
C ILE A 157 8.74 -15.05 10.47
N LEU A 158 8.86 -14.53 11.69
CA LEU A 158 8.62 -15.30 12.92
C LEU A 158 7.18 -15.80 13.02
N TYR A 159 6.23 -14.97 12.61
CA TYR A 159 4.83 -15.38 12.55
C TYR A 159 4.60 -16.51 11.54
N ALA A 160 5.21 -16.43 10.35
CA ALA A 160 5.17 -17.50 9.34
C ALA A 160 5.79 -18.81 9.88
N ASN A 161 6.83 -18.70 10.71
CA ASN A 161 7.49 -19.81 11.39
C ASN A 161 6.70 -20.37 12.60
N GLY A 162 5.54 -19.78 12.91
CA GLY A 162 4.66 -20.20 14.02
C GLY A 162 4.99 -19.61 15.38
N ASP A 163 6.01 -18.74 15.49
CA ASP A 163 6.38 -18.09 16.75
C ASP A 163 5.67 -16.74 16.91
N LEU A 164 4.40 -16.79 17.32
CA LEU A 164 3.58 -15.60 17.55
C LEU A 164 4.14 -14.70 18.67
N ASN A 165 4.79 -15.25 19.69
CA ASN A 165 5.29 -14.44 20.79
C ASN A 165 6.49 -13.57 20.35
N SER A 166 7.50 -14.16 19.74
CA SER A 166 8.64 -13.42 19.20
C SER A 166 8.26 -12.47 18.06
N ALA A 167 7.24 -12.85 17.27
CA ALA A 167 6.66 -11.96 16.27
C ALA A 167 6.07 -10.69 16.89
N LEU A 168 5.32 -10.84 18.00
CA LEU A 168 4.76 -9.71 18.75
C LEU A 168 5.85 -8.82 19.35
N GLU A 169 6.87 -9.40 19.98
CA GLU A 169 8.00 -8.64 20.53
C GLU A 169 8.69 -7.82 19.44
N SER A 170 8.90 -8.42 18.28
CA SER A 170 9.53 -7.75 17.13
C SER A 170 8.69 -6.59 16.62
N ILE A 171 7.36 -6.77 16.44
CA ILE A 171 6.52 -5.68 15.93
C ILE A 171 6.30 -4.59 16.97
N GLU A 172 6.29 -4.89 18.26
CA GLU A 172 6.24 -3.90 19.33
C GLU A 172 7.52 -3.06 19.35
N LYS A 173 8.69 -3.67 19.12
CA LYS A 173 9.95 -2.95 18.96
C LYS A 173 9.89 -2.03 17.71
N ALA A 174 9.44 -2.54 16.56
CA ALA A 174 9.23 -1.72 15.36
C ALA A 174 8.34 -0.51 15.63
N TYR A 175 7.21 -0.73 16.33
CA TYR A 175 6.29 0.33 16.69
C TYR A 175 6.90 1.36 17.66
N SER A 176 7.73 0.93 18.60
CA SER A 176 8.43 1.84 19.52
C SER A 176 9.43 2.74 18.80
N ILE A 177 10.08 2.24 17.74
CA ILE A 177 11.05 2.99 16.92
C ILE A 177 10.30 3.99 16.03
N ASN A 178 9.31 3.53 15.26
CA ASN A 178 8.56 4.39 14.36
C ASN A 178 7.05 4.10 14.35
N PRO A 179 6.28 4.72 15.26
CA PRO A 179 4.83 4.51 15.35
C PRO A 179 4.04 5.15 14.19
N LYS A 180 4.69 5.90 13.28
CA LYS A 180 4.02 6.55 12.14
C LYS A 180 3.88 5.62 10.94
N ILE A 181 4.65 4.53 10.87
CA ILE A 181 4.58 3.57 9.77
C ILE A 181 3.27 2.78 9.87
N LYS A 182 2.36 2.99 8.91
CA LYS A 182 1.01 2.40 8.93
C LYS A 182 1.01 0.87 8.97
N ILE A 183 1.92 0.25 8.20
CA ILE A 183 2.03 -1.20 8.13
C ILE A 183 2.37 -1.81 9.50
N ILE A 184 3.24 -1.15 10.28
CA ILE A 184 3.62 -1.60 11.62
C ILE A 184 2.42 -1.57 12.57
N LYS A 185 1.60 -0.51 12.51
CA LYS A 185 0.36 -0.43 13.31
C LYS A 185 -0.61 -1.55 12.97
N LEU A 186 -0.80 -1.82 11.70
CA LEU A 186 -1.69 -2.88 11.24
C LEU A 186 -1.20 -4.26 11.70
N LEU A 187 0.07 -4.58 11.46
CA LEU A 187 0.66 -5.86 11.89
C LEU A 187 0.57 -6.06 13.40
N LEU A 188 0.84 -5.01 14.17
CA LEU A 188 0.70 -5.05 15.63
C LEU A 188 -0.75 -5.37 16.05
N ALA A 189 -1.75 -4.73 15.42
CA ALA A 189 -3.15 -4.98 15.70
C ALA A 189 -3.53 -6.43 15.34
N VAL A 190 -3.13 -6.92 14.17
CA VAL A 190 -3.39 -8.27 13.70
C VAL A 190 -2.78 -9.32 14.63
N LEU A 191 -1.50 -9.19 15.00
CA LEU A 191 -0.83 -10.16 15.86
C LEU A 191 -1.38 -10.16 17.29
N LYS A 192 -1.74 -8.99 17.84
CA LYS A 192 -2.42 -8.90 19.15
C LYS A 192 -3.79 -9.59 19.13
N ALA A 193 -4.59 -9.37 18.10
CA ALA A 193 -5.89 -10.03 17.96
C ALA A 193 -5.73 -11.55 17.88
N ARG A 194 -4.72 -12.07 17.17
CA ARG A 194 -4.45 -13.52 17.10
C ARG A 194 -4.04 -14.09 18.45
N LYS A 195 -3.18 -13.42 19.20
CA LYS A 195 -2.79 -13.84 20.54
C LYS A 195 -4.00 -13.92 21.49
N ASN A 196 -4.90 -12.93 21.42
CA ASN A 196 -6.10 -12.91 22.25
C ASN A 196 -7.08 -14.07 21.92
N ARG A 197 -7.15 -14.48 20.65
CA ARG A 197 -7.96 -15.64 20.24
C ARG A 197 -7.38 -16.94 20.80
N ASP A 198 -6.08 -17.16 20.68
CA ASP A 198 -5.41 -18.37 21.16
C ASP A 198 -5.55 -18.51 22.68
N THR A 199 -5.50 -17.41 23.43
CA THR A 199 -5.69 -17.43 24.90
C THR A 199 -7.14 -17.68 25.32
N ASN A 200 -8.13 -17.28 24.53
CA ASN A 200 -9.54 -17.50 24.81
C ASN A 200 -10.02 -18.91 24.44
N ASP A 201 -9.43 -19.52 23.39
CA ASP A 201 -9.75 -20.90 22.96
C ASP A 201 -9.32 -21.96 24.00
N VAL A 202 -8.34 -21.65 24.86
CA VAL A 202 -7.91 -22.54 25.94
C VAL A 202 -8.94 -22.58 27.10
N SER A 203 -9.81 -21.57 27.21
CA SER A 203 -10.80 -21.44 28.28
C SER A 203 -12.21 -21.95 27.94
N VAL A 204 -12.48 -22.23 26.66
CA VAL A 204 -13.80 -22.69 26.19
C VAL A 204 -13.60 -23.88 25.25
N GLY A 205 -13.77 -25.08 25.84
CA GLY A 205 -13.69 -26.33 25.08
C GLY A 205 -14.63 -26.34 23.87
N ASN A 206 -14.05 -26.59 22.69
CA ASN A 206 -14.73 -26.93 21.45
C ASN A 206 -15.78 -25.93 20.94
N ILE A 207 -15.36 -24.72 20.56
CA ILE A 207 -16.09 -23.92 19.58
C ILE A 207 -15.28 -23.95 18.29
N SER A 208 -15.95 -24.36 17.19
CA SER A 208 -15.41 -24.54 15.86
C SER A 208 -14.51 -23.37 15.42
N LYS A 209 -13.39 -23.66 14.73
CA LYS A 209 -12.36 -22.76 14.19
C LYS A 209 -12.83 -21.68 13.19
N SER A 210 -14.08 -21.26 13.21
CA SER A 210 -14.63 -20.20 12.36
C SER A 210 -15.56 -19.29 13.18
N GLY A 211 -14.98 -18.40 13.99
CA GLY A 211 -15.73 -17.26 14.54
C GLY A 211 -16.13 -16.23 13.48
N PHE A 212 -15.78 -16.44 12.23
CA PHE A 212 -16.12 -15.62 11.10
C PHE A 212 -17.49 -16.04 10.56
N ASP A 213 -18.45 -15.12 10.62
CA ASP A 213 -19.76 -15.37 10.01
C ASP A 213 -19.59 -15.44 8.48
N THR A 214 -19.48 -16.66 7.95
CA THR A 214 -19.33 -16.93 6.49
C THR A 214 -20.43 -16.32 5.64
N ARG A 215 -21.47 -15.76 6.25
CA ARG A 215 -22.56 -15.01 5.56
C ARG A 215 -22.08 -13.68 4.96
N LEU A 216 -20.97 -13.10 5.46
CA LEU A 216 -20.37 -11.89 4.88
C LEU A 216 -19.61 -12.13 3.59
N THR A 217 -19.29 -13.38 3.27
CA THR A 217 -18.48 -13.73 2.08
C THR A 217 -19.28 -13.72 0.78
N SER A 218 -20.61 -13.75 0.84
CA SER A 218 -21.47 -13.80 -0.36
C SER A 218 -22.43 -12.62 -0.50
N ASN A 219 -22.98 -12.11 0.60
CA ASN A 219 -23.98 -11.03 0.56
C ASN A 219 -23.47 -9.79 1.30
N PRO A 220 -23.68 -8.57 0.76
CA PRO A 220 -23.31 -7.34 1.46
C PRO A 220 -24.19 -7.17 2.71
N LEU A 221 -23.56 -6.69 3.79
CA LEU A 221 -24.28 -6.32 5.00
C LEU A 221 -24.81 -4.89 4.85
N ILE A 222 -26.11 -4.72 5.06
CA ILE A 222 -26.77 -3.42 4.96
C ILE A 222 -27.20 -2.97 6.35
N LEU A 223 -26.69 -1.82 6.78
CA LEU A 223 -26.97 -1.18 8.05
C LEU A 223 -27.46 0.25 7.82
N ASN A 224 -27.85 0.94 8.89
CA ASN A 224 -28.26 2.34 8.82
C ASN A 224 -27.69 3.13 10.00
N ARG A 225 -27.37 4.38 9.75
CA ARG A 225 -26.99 5.40 10.72
C ARG A 225 -27.65 6.73 10.34
N ALA A 226 -28.10 7.51 11.34
CA ALA A 226 -28.59 8.87 11.09
C ALA A 226 -27.48 9.75 10.48
N VAL A 227 -27.87 10.69 9.66
CA VAL A 227 -26.96 11.64 9.02
C VAL A 227 -27.13 13.01 9.66
N GLU A 228 -26.04 13.56 10.17
CA GLU A 228 -26.01 14.90 10.73
C GLU A 228 -25.71 15.93 9.63
N GLN A 229 -26.51 17.01 9.56
CA GLN A 229 -26.27 18.09 8.60
C GLN A 229 -24.94 18.82 8.89
N GLU A 230 -24.51 18.85 10.14
CA GLU A 230 -23.21 19.38 10.55
C GLU A 230 -22.03 18.60 9.91
N LEU A 231 -22.17 17.27 9.82
CA LEU A 231 -21.18 16.44 9.12
C LEU A 231 -21.05 16.84 7.65
N ILE A 232 -22.18 16.98 6.95
CA ILE A 232 -22.20 17.38 5.54
C ILE A 232 -21.56 18.76 5.38
N ALA A 233 -21.92 19.74 6.21
CA ALA A 233 -21.32 21.07 6.19
C ALA A 233 -19.81 21.01 6.41
N LYS A 234 -19.36 20.23 7.39
CA LYS A 234 -17.95 20.04 7.70
C LYS A 234 -17.17 19.48 6.51
N LEU A 235 -17.71 18.48 5.79
CA LEU A 235 -17.03 17.91 4.62
C LEU A 235 -16.87 18.91 3.48
N TYR A 236 -17.83 19.83 3.29
CA TYR A 236 -17.69 20.92 2.31
C TYR A 236 -16.64 21.97 2.69
N GLU A 237 -16.42 22.19 3.99
CA GLU A 237 -15.44 23.15 4.49
C GLU A 237 -14.00 22.64 4.48
N MET A 238 -13.80 21.34 4.32
CA MET A 238 -12.47 20.73 4.39
C MET A 238 -11.56 21.25 3.28
N LYS A 239 -10.37 21.74 3.65
CA LYS A 239 -9.34 22.22 2.72
C LYS A 239 -8.78 21.15 1.79
N SER A 240 -8.97 19.88 2.14
CA SER A 240 -8.58 18.71 1.35
C SER A 240 -9.53 18.40 0.17
N LEU A 241 -10.52 19.27 -0.09
CA LEU A 241 -11.39 19.16 -1.27
C LEU A 241 -10.59 19.46 -2.55
N GLU A 242 -9.82 18.49 -3.01
CA GLU A 242 -9.20 18.55 -4.33
C GLU A 242 -10.20 18.04 -5.39
N ARG A 243 -10.26 18.75 -6.53
CA ARG A 243 -10.87 18.18 -7.72
C ARG A 243 -9.91 17.16 -8.28
N TYR A 244 -10.35 15.92 -8.39
CA TYR A 244 -9.62 14.96 -9.21
C TYR A 244 -9.53 15.54 -10.64
N PRO A 245 -8.36 15.51 -11.30
CA PRO A 245 -8.20 16.05 -12.64
C PRO A 245 -9.27 15.46 -13.57
N ASN A 246 -9.87 16.27 -14.42
CA ASN A 246 -10.86 15.83 -15.42
C ASN A 246 -10.35 14.72 -16.36
N THR A 247 -9.06 14.45 -16.34
CA THR A 247 -8.37 13.38 -17.05
C THR A 247 -8.36 12.04 -16.31
N ASP A 248 -8.75 12.03 -15.03
CA ASP A 248 -8.86 10.77 -14.29
C ASP A 248 -10.14 10.03 -14.70
N THR A 249 -9.96 9.03 -15.54
CA THR A 249 -11.05 8.17 -16.04
C THR A 249 -11.74 7.36 -14.94
N ILE A 250 -11.15 7.29 -13.74
CA ILE A 250 -11.68 6.55 -12.60
C ILE A 250 -12.70 7.40 -11.83
N TYR A 251 -12.35 8.65 -11.51
CA TYR A 251 -13.13 9.50 -10.59
C TYR A 251 -13.97 10.59 -11.26
N GLY A 252 -13.68 10.96 -12.53
CA GLY A 252 -14.43 12.00 -13.25
C GLY A 252 -14.42 13.35 -12.53
N ASN A 253 -15.59 13.96 -12.36
CA ASN A 253 -15.76 15.25 -11.67
C ASN A 253 -15.93 15.12 -10.14
N ALA A 254 -15.55 13.99 -9.54
CA ALA A 254 -15.62 13.84 -8.08
C ALA A 254 -14.63 14.77 -7.37
N ARG A 255 -15.03 15.24 -6.19
CA ARG A 255 -14.18 15.93 -5.24
C ARG A 255 -14.05 15.04 -4.01
N GLY A 256 -12.89 15.00 -3.38
CA GLY A 256 -12.73 14.12 -2.21
C GLY A 256 -11.55 14.47 -1.34
N SER A 257 -11.45 13.77 -0.23
CA SER A 257 -10.31 13.86 0.67
C SER A 257 -9.21 12.86 0.29
N SER A 258 -8.03 13.07 0.86
CA SER A 258 -7.01 12.03 0.96
C SER A 258 -7.55 10.77 1.67
N TYR A 259 -6.86 9.63 1.52
CA TYR A 259 -7.26 8.34 2.10
C TYR A 259 -7.15 8.25 3.64
N GLN A 260 -7.27 9.37 4.37
CA GLN A 260 -7.04 9.43 5.83
C GLN A 260 -8.01 10.36 6.57
N LEU A 261 -9.27 10.42 6.15
CA LEU A 261 -10.27 11.31 6.75
C LEU A 261 -10.24 11.31 8.29
N PHE A 262 -10.29 10.12 8.91
CA PHE A 262 -10.32 9.98 10.36
C PHE A 262 -8.97 10.25 11.05
N GLN A 263 -7.89 10.19 10.29
CA GLN A 263 -6.53 10.43 10.81
C GLN A 263 -6.11 11.89 10.66
N ASP A 264 -6.62 12.58 9.66
CA ASP A 264 -6.24 13.96 9.31
C ASP A 264 -7.15 15.01 9.96
N ASP A 265 -8.44 14.70 10.16
CA ASP A 265 -9.40 15.62 10.81
C ASP A 265 -9.81 15.10 12.20
N HIS A 266 -9.49 15.88 13.22
CA HIS A 266 -9.78 15.58 14.63
C HIS A 266 -10.95 16.39 15.18
N SER A 267 -11.79 16.99 14.32
CA SER A 267 -13.01 17.66 14.77
C SER A 267 -13.95 16.72 15.50
N SER A 268 -14.74 17.25 16.43
CA SER A 268 -15.65 16.46 17.26
C SER A 268 -16.63 15.64 16.40
N ILE A 269 -17.15 16.23 15.32
CA ILE A 269 -18.12 15.55 14.44
C ILE A 269 -17.48 14.38 13.69
N ILE A 270 -16.26 14.54 13.17
CA ILE A 270 -15.57 13.45 12.46
C ILE A 270 -15.22 12.30 13.42
N ARG A 271 -14.76 12.61 14.63
CA ARG A 271 -14.51 11.58 15.66
C ARG A 271 -15.78 10.86 16.08
N THR A 272 -16.87 11.58 16.30
CA THR A 272 -18.16 10.96 16.62
C THR A 272 -18.62 9.99 15.52
N VAL A 273 -18.43 10.37 14.26
CA VAL A 273 -18.77 9.50 13.11
C VAL A 273 -17.86 8.29 13.05
N GLU A 274 -16.55 8.46 13.27
CA GLU A 274 -15.60 7.34 13.34
C GLU A 274 -16.01 6.34 14.43
N ASP A 275 -16.20 6.82 15.67
CA ASP A 275 -16.55 5.98 16.82
C ASP A 275 -17.86 5.24 16.61
N ASP A 276 -18.87 5.92 16.05
CA ASP A 276 -20.16 5.32 15.73
C ASP A 276 -20.04 4.25 14.64
N LEU A 277 -19.32 4.52 13.55
CA LEU A 277 -19.14 3.56 12.47
C LEU A 277 -18.37 2.35 12.95
N VAL A 278 -17.28 2.55 13.71
CA VAL A 278 -16.52 1.46 14.33
C VAL A 278 -17.44 0.62 15.22
N ARG A 279 -18.20 1.24 16.13
CA ARG A 279 -19.13 0.53 17.04
C ARG A 279 -20.22 -0.24 16.28
N ILE A 280 -20.83 0.37 15.27
CA ILE A 280 -21.88 -0.26 14.45
C ILE A 280 -21.33 -1.47 13.72
N VAL A 281 -20.15 -1.34 13.10
CA VAL A 281 -19.53 -2.41 12.33
C VAL A 281 -19.07 -3.54 13.25
N THR A 282 -18.34 -3.26 14.34
CA THR A 282 -17.89 -4.25 15.34
C THR A 282 -19.06 -5.08 15.85
N LYS A 283 -20.18 -4.42 16.21
CA LYS A 283 -21.40 -5.12 16.64
C LYS A 283 -21.98 -6.01 15.56
N ALA A 284 -21.98 -5.56 14.33
CA ALA A 284 -22.62 -6.26 13.21
C ALA A 284 -21.81 -7.46 12.74
N ILE A 285 -20.49 -7.35 12.67
CA ILE A 285 -19.60 -8.43 12.25
C ILE A 285 -19.12 -9.32 13.44
N LYS A 286 -19.39 -8.90 14.67
CA LYS A 286 -19.01 -9.58 15.91
C LYS A 286 -17.49 -9.83 16.04
N ALA A 287 -16.70 -8.88 15.57
CA ALA A 287 -15.24 -8.89 15.65
C ALA A 287 -14.72 -7.46 15.81
N ASP A 288 -13.56 -7.31 16.43
CA ASP A 288 -12.86 -6.04 16.47
C ASP A 288 -12.46 -5.63 15.05
N ILE A 289 -12.38 -4.33 14.79
CA ILE A 289 -12.00 -3.83 13.48
C ILE A 289 -10.79 -2.90 13.58
N HIS A 290 -9.95 -2.95 12.55
CA HIS A 290 -8.87 -2.01 12.34
C HIS A 290 -9.13 -1.22 11.06
N VAL A 291 -9.39 0.09 11.19
CA VAL A 291 -9.59 0.98 10.04
C VAL A 291 -8.23 1.23 9.38
N LYS A 292 -8.11 0.84 8.11
CA LYS A 292 -6.91 1.07 7.29
C LYS A 292 -6.95 2.43 6.61
N ASP A 293 -8.03 2.68 5.87
CA ASP A 293 -8.21 3.89 5.07
C ASP A 293 -9.62 4.43 5.28
N SER A 294 -9.75 5.76 5.30
CA SER A 294 -11.03 6.46 5.37
C SER A 294 -10.98 7.70 4.48
N PHE A 295 -11.98 7.88 3.63
CA PHE A 295 -12.07 9.00 2.71
C PHE A 295 -13.53 9.34 2.41
N PHE A 296 -13.77 10.52 1.86
CA PHE A 296 -15.10 10.89 1.38
C PHE A 296 -15.06 11.34 -0.07
N HIS A 297 -16.19 11.17 -0.74
CA HIS A 297 -16.40 11.65 -2.10
C HIS A 297 -17.64 12.52 -2.19
N ILE A 298 -17.51 13.63 -2.92
CA ILE A 298 -18.62 14.47 -3.37
C ILE A 298 -18.69 14.33 -4.88
N MET A 299 -19.72 13.65 -5.36
CA MET A 299 -19.98 13.47 -6.77
C MET A 299 -21.03 14.50 -7.19
N GLY A 300 -20.66 15.45 -8.04
CA GLY A 300 -21.49 16.59 -8.44
C GLY A 300 -21.93 16.52 -9.89
N ALA A 301 -22.54 17.64 -10.35
CA ALA A 301 -22.97 17.83 -11.73
C ALA A 301 -21.82 17.64 -12.73
N GLY A 302 -22.12 17.03 -13.87
CA GLY A 302 -21.14 16.73 -14.94
C GLY A 302 -20.64 15.29 -14.97
N GLY A 303 -21.17 14.44 -14.09
CA GLY A 303 -20.86 13.01 -14.03
C GLY A 303 -19.58 12.70 -13.24
N ALA A 304 -19.72 11.76 -12.34
CA ALA A 304 -18.62 11.23 -11.56
C ALA A 304 -18.83 9.73 -11.34
N GLY A 305 -17.77 8.99 -11.16
CA GLY A 305 -17.89 7.57 -10.90
C GLY A 305 -16.57 6.91 -10.63
N VAL A 306 -16.66 5.67 -10.22
CA VAL A 306 -15.51 4.80 -10.04
C VAL A 306 -15.73 3.57 -10.92
N ASN A 307 -14.79 3.30 -11.81
CA ASN A 307 -14.81 2.12 -12.65
C ASN A 307 -14.69 0.84 -11.83
N ARG A 308 -14.92 -0.31 -12.46
CA ARG A 308 -14.77 -1.62 -11.80
C ARG A 308 -13.39 -1.78 -11.19
N HIS A 309 -13.29 -1.90 -9.86
CA HIS A 309 -12.07 -2.08 -9.09
C HIS A 309 -12.35 -2.87 -7.80
N ASN A 310 -11.30 -3.25 -7.09
CA ASN A 310 -11.33 -3.78 -5.73
C ASN A 310 -10.30 -3.05 -4.85
N HIS A 311 -10.23 -3.41 -3.56
CA HIS A 311 -9.36 -2.75 -2.59
C HIS A 311 -8.27 -3.67 -2.02
N ILE A 312 -7.81 -4.65 -2.82
CA ILE A 312 -6.72 -5.55 -2.43
C ILE A 312 -5.37 -4.90 -2.73
N GLY A 313 -4.45 -4.96 -1.78
CA GLY A 313 -3.06 -4.53 -1.92
C GLY A 313 -2.10 -5.67 -1.58
N ASP A 314 -0.80 -5.43 -1.73
CA ASP A 314 0.24 -6.46 -1.61
C ASP A 314 0.22 -7.19 -0.26
N LEU A 315 0.00 -6.46 0.83
CA LEU A 315 -0.09 -7.08 2.17
C LEU A 315 -1.26 -8.07 2.29
N ASP A 316 -2.36 -7.81 1.58
CA ASP A 316 -3.54 -8.66 1.63
C ASP A 316 -3.31 -10.01 0.94
N LEU A 317 -2.32 -10.04 0.04
CA LEU A 317 -1.91 -11.23 -0.72
C LEU A 317 -0.89 -12.08 0.05
N ASP A 318 -0.37 -11.59 1.18
CA ASP A 318 0.53 -12.36 2.04
C ASP A 318 -0.20 -13.56 2.64
N SER A 319 0.12 -14.75 2.16
CA SER A 319 -0.56 -15.99 2.56
C SER A 319 -0.39 -16.31 4.06
N SER A 320 0.72 -15.92 4.66
CA SER A 320 0.99 -16.14 6.09
C SER A 320 0.08 -15.31 6.99
N LEU A 321 -0.30 -14.13 6.55
CA LEU A 321 -1.18 -13.22 7.29
C LEU A 321 -2.66 -13.49 7.06
N ASN A 322 -3.05 -14.11 5.92
CA ASN A 322 -4.44 -14.40 5.54
C ASN A 322 -5.37 -13.19 5.71
N LEU A 323 -4.92 -12.00 5.30
CA LEU A 323 -5.66 -10.75 5.49
C LEU A 323 -6.73 -10.52 4.43
N ILE A 324 -6.61 -11.14 3.25
CA ILE A 324 -7.54 -10.99 2.15
C ILE A 324 -8.98 -11.33 2.57
N ASN A 325 -9.16 -12.41 3.35
CA ASN A 325 -10.46 -12.85 3.83
C ASN A 325 -10.99 -12.04 5.03
N GLN A 326 -10.18 -11.14 5.58
CA GLN A 326 -10.50 -10.32 6.74
C GLN A 326 -10.69 -8.85 6.39
N LYS A 327 -10.50 -8.47 5.13
CA LYS A 327 -10.60 -7.09 4.66
C LYS A 327 -11.95 -6.81 4.03
N PHE A 328 -12.52 -5.68 4.44
CA PHE A 328 -13.84 -5.22 4.00
C PHE A 328 -13.78 -3.77 3.55
N SER A 329 -14.70 -3.44 2.66
CA SER A 329 -15.03 -2.07 2.27
C SER A 329 -16.40 -1.70 2.78
N LEU A 330 -16.53 -0.46 3.26
CA LEU A 330 -17.77 0.13 3.73
C LEU A 330 -18.04 1.41 2.95
N VAL A 331 -19.30 1.58 2.55
CA VAL A 331 -19.81 2.83 1.96
C VAL A 331 -20.96 3.33 2.81
N TYR A 332 -20.83 4.57 3.34
CA TYR A 332 -21.86 5.26 4.11
C TYR A 332 -22.38 6.47 3.32
N TYR A 333 -23.65 6.46 3.00
CA TYR A 333 -24.33 7.48 2.20
C TYR A 333 -24.83 8.62 3.06
N LEU A 334 -24.31 9.83 2.86
CA LEU A 334 -24.70 11.05 3.56
C LEU A 334 -25.74 11.86 2.78
N SER A 335 -25.54 11.97 1.47
CA SER A 335 -26.49 12.57 0.54
C SER A 335 -26.55 11.70 -0.70
N ILE A 336 -27.75 11.48 -1.22
CA ILE A 336 -27.95 10.60 -2.36
C ILE A 336 -28.02 11.34 -3.70
N GLY A 337 -28.03 12.68 -3.64
CA GLY A 337 -28.09 13.51 -4.83
C GLY A 337 -29.42 13.37 -5.58
N ASP A 338 -29.34 13.43 -6.90
CA ASP A 338 -30.49 13.31 -7.79
C ASP A 338 -30.73 11.84 -8.17
N GLN A 339 -31.87 11.27 -7.76
CA GLN A 339 -32.23 9.87 -8.00
C GLN A 339 -33.04 9.67 -9.28
N ASP A 340 -33.57 10.75 -9.85
CA ASP A 340 -34.37 10.70 -11.09
C ASP A 340 -33.50 10.78 -12.36
N CYS A 341 -32.16 10.89 -12.18
CA CYS A 341 -31.24 10.91 -13.30
C CYS A 341 -30.98 9.49 -13.87
N SER A 342 -30.44 9.42 -15.09
CA SER A 342 -30.20 8.14 -15.77
C SER A 342 -29.15 7.24 -15.11
N LYS A 343 -28.29 7.79 -14.26
CA LYS A 343 -27.28 7.08 -13.49
C LYS A 343 -27.30 7.57 -12.03
N PRO A 344 -28.22 7.05 -11.20
CA PRO A 344 -28.46 7.55 -9.83
C PRO A 344 -27.36 7.18 -8.83
N GLY A 345 -26.24 6.65 -9.28
CA GLY A 345 -25.14 6.25 -8.41
C GLY A 345 -25.37 4.91 -7.71
N THR A 346 -26.02 3.98 -8.38
CA THR A 346 -26.15 2.60 -7.90
C THR A 346 -24.78 1.98 -7.66
N LEU A 347 -24.55 1.44 -6.48
CA LEU A 347 -23.37 0.61 -6.20
C LEU A 347 -23.60 -0.75 -6.87
N LYS A 348 -22.77 -1.05 -7.85
CA LYS A 348 -22.76 -2.36 -8.51
C LYS A 348 -21.65 -3.21 -7.89
N LEU A 349 -22.04 -4.33 -7.33
CA LEU A 349 -21.12 -5.37 -6.90
C LEU A 349 -21.10 -6.47 -7.97
N TYR A 350 -19.93 -7.06 -8.16
CA TYR A 350 -19.73 -8.13 -9.15
C TYR A 350 -19.40 -9.45 -8.43
N ASP A 351 -19.75 -10.55 -9.01
CA ASP A 351 -19.40 -11.90 -8.60
C ASP A 351 -19.79 -12.27 -7.13
N PRO A 352 -21.08 -12.40 -6.80
CA PRO A 352 -22.26 -12.36 -7.66
C PRO A 352 -22.71 -10.92 -7.99
N SER A 353 -23.40 -10.74 -9.12
CA SER A 353 -23.86 -9.41 -9.53
C SER A 353 -25.01 -8.93 -8.66
N GLU A 354 -24.85 -7.74 -8.06
CA GLU A 354 -25.83 -7.12 -7.20
C GLU A 354 -25.83 -5.60 -7.39
N ASN A 355 -27.02 -5.00 -7.39
CA ASN A 355 -27.20 -3.56 -7.53
C ASN A 355 -27.83 -3.00 -6.25
N ILE A 356 -27.15 -2.09 -5.59
CA ILE A 356 -27.60 -1.47 -4.35
C ILE A 356 -27.86 0.01 -4.62
N LEU A 357 -29.15 0.39 -4.54
CA LEU A 357 -29.56 1.79 -4.65
C LEU A 357 -29.12 2.56 -3.39
N PRO A 358 -28.56 3.77 -3.56
CA PRO A 358 -28.22 4.62 -2.45
C PRO A 358 -29.48 5.05 -1.68
N ARG A 359 -29.33 5.22 -0.38
CA ARG A 359 -30.34 5.81 0.51
C ARG A 359 -29.57 6.55 1.61
N GLU A 360 -30.04 7.73 1.96
CA GLU A 360 -29.45 8.50 3.05
C GLU A 360 -29.41 7.69 4.35
N GLY A 361 -28.30 7.73 5.03
CA GLY A 361 -28.04 6.95 6.23
C GLY A 361 -27.69 5.48 6.00
N LYS A 362 -27.78 4.96 4.77
CA LYS A 362 -27.45 3.55 4.48
C LYS A 362 -25.95 3.33 4.57
N ILE A 363 -25.57 2.24 5.23
CA ILE A 363 -24.22 1.71 5.27
C ILE A 363 -24.23 0.38 4.52
N VAL A 364 -23.30 0.19 3.60
CA VAL A 364 -23.11 -1.07 2.85
C VAL A 364 -21.69 -1.57 3.14
N ILE A 365 -21.58 -2.82 3.63
CA ILE A 365 -20.30 -3.48 3.91
C ILE A 365 -20.20 -4.71 3.01
N PHE A 366 -19.06 -4.88 2.34
CA PHE A 366 -18.79 -6.01 1.45
C PHE A 366 -17.30 -6.38 1.50
N PRO A 367 -16.90 -7.61 1.12
CA PRO A 367 -15.50 -8.01 1.04
C PRO A 367 -14.69 -7.10 0.12
N ALA A 368 -13.49 -6.74 0.52
CA ALA A 368 -12.66 -5.78 -0.21
C ALA A 368 -12.09 -6.34 -1.52
N ASP A 369 -12.02 -7.66 -1.68
CA ASP A 369 -11.67 -8.36 -2.91
C ASP A 369 -12.79 -8.35 -3.96
N ARG A 370 -14.03 -8.07 -3.53
CA ARG A 370 -15.17 -8.01 -4.44
C ARG A 370 -15.09 -6.78 -5.33
N TYR A 371 -15.05 -7.01 -6.63
CA TYR A 371 -15.08 -5.92 -7.61
C TYR A 371 -16.40 -5.14 -7.52
N HIS A 372 -16.28 -3.83 -7.61
CA HIS A 372 -17.43 -2.93 -7.56
C HIS A 372 -17.23 -1.69 -8.43
N SER A 373 -18.31 -1.01 -8.72
CA SER A 373 -18.32 0.26 -9.45
C SER A 373 -19.50 1.11 -9.04
N VAL A 374 -19.39 2.42 -9.26
CA VAL A 374 -20.46 3.38 -9.07
C VAL A 374 -20.37 4.45 -10.16
N VAL A 375 -21.51 4.85 -10.73
CA VAL A 375 -21.57 5.96 -11.69
C VAL A 375 -22.75 6.84 -11.33
N TYR A 376 -22.50 8.14 -11.22
CA TYR A 376 -23.49 9.14 -10.88
C TYR A 376 -23.42 10.32 -11.88
N ASN A 377 -24.58 10.76 -12.43
CA ASN A 377 -24.65 11.87 -13.37
C ASN A 377 -25.82 12.85 -13.07
N GLY A 378 -26.25 12.90 -11.82
CA GLY A 378 -27.26 13.86 -11.36
C GLY A 378 -26.72 15.28 -11.24
N GLU A 379 -27.61 16.23 -11.06
CA GLU A 379 -27.30 17.66 -10.92
C GLU A 379 -26.99 18.09 -9.48
N LYS A 380 -27.48 17.35 -8.48
CA LYS A 380 -27.23 17.59 -7.06
C LYS A 380 -26.08 16.77 -6.55
N ASP A 381 -25.31 17.32 -5.61
CA ASP A 381 -24.19 16.61 -5.00
C ASP A 381 -24.65 15.35 -4.26
N ARG A 382 -23.98 14.25 -4.54
CA ARG A 382 -24.05 13.01 -3.80
C ARG A 382 -22.80 12.87 -2.95
N ILE A 383 -22.97 12.61 -1.65
CA ILE A 383 -21.88 12.57 -0.68
C ILE A 383 -21.86 11.22 0.00
N MET A 384 -20.68 10.63 0.10
CA MET A 384 -20.45 9.39 0.81
C MET A 384 -19.10 9.38 1.52
N ILE A 385 -19.02 8.63 2.62
CA ILE A 385 -17.78 8.23 3.27
C ILE A 385 -17.51 6.77 2.92
N SER A 386 -16.27 6.47 2.57
CA SER A 386 -15.80 5.12 2.32
C SER A 386 -14.69 4.75 3.31
N ILE A 387 -14.70 3.51 3.77
CA ILE A 387 -13.75 2.99 4.75
C ILE A 387 -13.28 1.61 4.29
N ASN A 388 -11.98 1.39 4.30
CA ASN A 388 -11.40 0.05 4.22
C ASN A 388 -10.91 -0.36 5.60
N PHE A 389 -11.28 -1.55 6.05
CA PHE A 389 -10.94 -2.04 7.37
C PHE A 389 -10.69 -3.55 7.38
N TYR A 390 -9.99 -4.01 8.42
CA TYR A 390 -9.80 -5.43 8.71
C TYR A 390 -10.69 -5.83 9.90
N SER A 391 -11.29 -7.00 9.79
CA SER A 391 -11.94 -7.72 10.89
C SER A 391 -10.87 -8.52 11.62
N LEU A 392 -10.59 -8.20 12.88
CA LEU A 392 -9.52 -8.79 13.67
C LEU A 392 -10.01 -9.85 14.66
#